data_027c068f38e7a541c30076c515b3c6aa
#
_entry.id   027c068f38e7a541c30076c515b3c6aa
#
_cell.length_a   1.000
_cell.length_b   1.000
_cell.length_c   1.000
_cell.angle_alpha   90.00
_cell.angle_beta   90.00
_cell.angle_gamma   90.00
#
_symmetry.space_group_name_H-M   'P 1'
#
loop_
_entity.id
_entity.type
_entity.pdbx_description
1 polymer ?
#
loop_
_entity_poly.entity_id
_entity_poly.type
_entity_poly.pdbx_seq_one_letter_code
_entity_poly.pdbx_strand_id
1 'polypeptide(L)'
;MRGSYYLRHMTGMFLLGIILYVLMARFGHYYVEGVGYATVQDVLTGTLLQPELLFFLFLLKLLATSLTLGSGASGGIFSPSLYLGATIGGAYGVILRQIFPGLPIDPSAFAVAGMAGMAGGATGAAVTAIVMIFEMTLNYNVIIPMTITVALSYGLRTMLSKESIYTMKLARRGRIIPQVLQANLYQLRRARDVMETGFLVLPASKKLNEFAQTMTPQSGLSVLVVSDDGKTIIGVLSKDDLLRILIQSKETVALGDVTSKDYVIASDETSLFEVMDKMHSQHASVALIGDSSGALSAHDVKGLITRERIGEATTEGMDIFLG
;
A
#
# COMPACT_ATOMS: atom_id res chain seq x y z
N MET A 1 -5.45 23.11 5.57
CA MET A 1 -6.34 24.22 5.18
C MET A 1 -7.78 23.70 5.07
N ARG A 2 -8.69 24.14 5.94
CA ARG A 2 -10.13 23.87 5.86
C ARG A 2 -10.76 25.01 5.04
N GLY A 3 -11.00 24.78 3.73
CA GLY A 3 -11.58 25.75 2.82
C GLY A 3 -12.11 25.07 1.55
N SER A 4 -12.87 25.81 0.73
CA SER A 4 -13.33 25.32 -0.57
C SER A 4 -12.13 24.83 -1.40
N TYR A 5 -12.29 23.72 -2.10
CA TYR A 5 -11.28 23.16 -2.99
C TYR A 5 -10.74 24.21 -3.99
N TYR A 6 -11.62 25.00 -4.58
CA TYR A 6 -11.26 26.04 -5.54
C TYR A 6 -10.39 27.13 -4.92
N LEU A 7 -10.73 27.61 -3.71
CA LEU A 7 -9.95 28.65 -3.04
C LEU A 7 -8.53 28.17 -2.72
N ARG A 8 -8.39 26.92 -2.26
CA ARG A 8 -7.11 26.29 -1.98
C ARG A 8 -6.25 26.16 -3.25
N HIS A 9 -6.88 25.76 -4.36
CA HIS A 9 -6.20 25.63 -5.64
C HIS A 9 -5.73 27.00 -6.15
N MET A 10 -6.60 28.01 -6.16
CA MET A 10 -6.28 29.37 -6.60
C MET A 10 -5.14 29.98 -5.77
N THR A 11 -5.20 29.88 -4.43
CA THR A 11 -4.13 30.41 -3.58
C THR A 11 -2.80 29.72 -3.80
N GLY A 12 -2.78 28.38 -3.95
CA GLY A 12 -1.55 27.65 -4.21
C GLY A 12 -0.92 28.01 -5.54
N MET A 13 -1.71 28.12 -6.60
CA MET A 13 -1.23 28.50 -7.93
C MET A 13 -0.78 29.97 -7.98
N PHE A 14 -1.47 30.86 -7.28
CA PHE A 14 -1.07 32.27 -7.16
C PHE A 14 0.29 32.41 -6.47
N LEU A 15 0.51 31.71 -5.36
CA LEU A 15 1.80 31.70 -4.67
C LEU A 15 2.92 31.14 -5.55
N LEU A 16 2.64 30.08 -6.30
CA LEU A 16 3.58 29.51 -7.26
C LEU A 16 3.90 30.53 -8.36
N GLY A 17 2.91 31.24 -8.89
CA GLY A 17 3.08 32.32 -9.87
C GLY A 17 3.99 33.45 -9.36
N ILE A 18 3.85 33.87 -8.10
CA ILE A 18 4.74 34.83 -7.47
C ILE A 18 6.19 34.32 -7.44
N ILE A 19 6.41 33.07 -7.05
CA ILE A 19 7.73 32.44 -7.02
C ILE A 19 8.38 32.51 -8.41
N LEU A 20 7.66 32.07 -9.44
CA LEU A 20 8.16 32.09 -10.82
C LEU A 20 8.42 33.51 -11.33
N TYR A 21 7.52 34.42 -11.01
CA TYR A 21 7.73 35.85 -11.38
C TYR A 21 8.98 36.44 -10.74
N VAL A 22 9.20 36.20 -9.44
CA VAL A 22 10.38 36.70 -8.72
C VAL A 22 11.66 36.09 -9.29
N LEU A 23 11.66 34.79 -9.61
CA LEU A 23 12.81 34.12 -10.24
C LEU A 23 13.13 34.74 -11.60
N MET A 24 12.12 34.92 -12.45
CA MET A 24 12.30 35.54 -13.76
C MET A 24 12.80 36.99 -13.66
N ALA A 25 12.25 37.78 -12.73
CA ALA A 25 12.62 39.16 -12.53
C ALA A 25 14.04 39.33 -11.97
N ARG A 26 14.51 38.41 -11.12
CA ARG A 26 15.83 38.50 -10.45
C ARG A 26 16.95 37.81 -11.20
N PHE A 27 16.65 36.67 -11.84
CA PHE A 27 17.65 35.79 -12.46
C PHE A 27 17.49 35.65 -13.98
N GLY A 28 16.40 36.16 -14.55
CA GLY A 28 16.13 36.03 -15.99
C GLY A 28 15.75 34.60 -16.42
N HIS A 29 15.53 33.72 -15.45
CA HIS A 29 15.21 32.31 -15.69
C HIS A 29 14.22 31.77 -14.66
N TYR A 30 13.30 30.89 -15.05
CA TYR A 30 12.29 30.31 -14.15
C TYR A 30 12.84 29.23 -13.23
N TYR A 31 13.92 28.54 -13.60
CA TYR A 31 14.59 27.43 -12.90
C TYR A 31 13.69 26.30 -12.42
N VAL A 32 12.68 26.59 -11.56
CA VAL A 32 11.85 25.59 -10.88
C VAL A 32 10.56 25.26 -11.63
N GLU A 33 10.32 25.87 -12.80
CA GLU A 33 9.11 25.65 -13.60
C GLU A 33 9.00 24.21 -14.09
N GLY A 34 7.76 23.69 -14.13
CA GLY A 34 7.42 22.38 -14.66
C GLY A 34 8.24 21.25 -14.04
N VAL A 35 8.78 20.37 -14.88
CA VAL A 35 9.66 19.25 -14.45
C VAL A 35 11.05 19.72 -14.04
N GLY A 36 11.53 20.85 -14.58
CA GLY A 36 12.83 21.45 -14.25
C GLY A 36 14.03 20.79 -14.94
N TYR A 37 13.82 20.07 -16.05
CA TYR A 37 14.92 19.37 -16.74
C TYR A 37 16.00 20.30 -17.29
N ALA A 38 15.66 21.54 -17.69
CA ALA A 38 16.65 22.52 -18.12
C ALA A 38 17.68 22.79 -17.02
N THR A 39 17.22 23.08 -15.80
CA THR A 39 18.12 23.30 -14.66
C THR A 39 18.92 22.04 -14.30
N VAL A 40 18.30 20.85 -14.36
CA VAL A 40 19.02 19.58 -14.17
C VAL A 40 20.14 19.44 -15.20
N GLN A 41 19.85 19.73 -16.47
CA GLN A 41 20.84 19.70 -17.54
C GLN A 41 21.99 20.68 -17.30
N ASP A 42 21.70 21.92 -16.86
CA ASP A 42 22.71 22.90 -16.54
C ASP A 42 23.65 22.44 -15.41
N VAL A 43 23.13 21.75 -14.42
CA VAL A 43 23.93 21.13 -13.35
C VAL A 43 24.80 19.99 -13.90
N LEU A 44 24.23 19.11 -14.72
CA LEU A 44 24.94 17.96 -15.29
C LEU A 44 26.04 18.35 -16.29
N THR A 45 25.82 19.42 -17.03
CA THR A 45 26.84 19.99 -17.96
C THR A 45 27.86 20.88 -17.30
N GLY A 46 27.71 21.15 -16.00
CA GLY A 46 28.61 22.02 -15.25
C GLY A 46 28.43 23.50 -15.53
N THR A 47 27.33 23.90 -16.17
CA THR A 47 27.02 25.31 -16.46
C THR A 47 26.54 26.05 -15.20
N LEU A 48 25.81 25.32 -14.32
CA LEU A 48 25.27 25.85 -13.07
C LEU A 48 25.97 25.17 -11.88
N LEU A 49 27.06 25.79 -11.38
CA LEU A 49 27.92 25.25 -10.32
C LEU A 49 28.08 26.16 -9.11
N GLN A 50 27.12 27.05 -8.86
CA GLN A 50 27.11 27.93 -7.67
C GLN A 50 26.40 27.19 -6.52
N PRO A 51 27.12 26.76 -5.46
CA PRO A 51 26.52 25.88 -4.44
C PRO A 51 25.39 26.54 -3.65
N GLU A 52 25.50 27.87 -3.42
CA GLU A 52 24.48 28.68 -2.73
C GLU A 52 23.19 28.72 -3.55
N LEU A 53 23.32 28.94 -4.86
CA LEU A 53 22.16 28.96 -5.77
C LEU A 53 21.54 27.58 -5.89
N LEU A 54 22.33 26.52 -6.03
CA LEU A 54 21.84 25.14 -6.09
C LEU A 54 21.07 24.75 -4.83
N PHE A 55 21.60 25.10 -3.65
CA PHE A 55 20.90 24.86 -2.40
C PHE A 55 19.60 25.67 -2.28
N PHE A 56 19.61 26.94 -2.71
CA PHE A 56 18.40 27.75 -2.77
C PHE A 56 17.36 27.14 -3.71
N LEU A 57 17.77 26.71 -4.91
CA LEU A 57 16.89 26.05 -5.88
C LEU A 57 16.33 24.74 -5.37
N PHE A 58 17.12 23.95 -4.61
CA PHE A 58 16.63 22.76 -3.90
C PHE A 58 15.45 23.10 -2.99
N LEU A 59 15.61 24.07 -2.10
CA LEU A 59 14.55 24.49 -1.17
C LEU A 59 13.33 25.05 -1.91
N LEU A 60 13.58 25.83 -2.95
CA LEU A 60 12.51 26.45 -3.71
C LEU A 60 11.70 25.44 -4.52
N LYS A 61 12.36 24.44 -5.11
CA LYS A 61 11.67 23.33 -5.81
C LYS A 61 10.85 22.46 -4.85
N LEU A 62 11.38 22.19 -3.66
CA LEU A 62 10.65 21.48 -2.61
C LEU A 62 9.36 22.24 -2.23
N LEU A 63 9.48 23.56 -2.03
CA LEU A 63 8.35 24.43 -1.72
C LEU A 63 7.34 24.47 -2.89
N ALA A 64 7.79 24.70 -4.11
CA ALA A 64 6.95 24.78 -5.31
C ALA A 64 6.17 23.47 -5.55
N THR A 65 6.83 22.33 -5.42
CA THR A 65 6.19 21.01 -5.54
C THR A 65 5.17 20.76 -4.42
N SER A 66 5.51 21.14 -3.19
CA SER A 66 4.61 21.03 -2.04
C SER A 66 3.36 21.91 -2.18
N LEU A 67 3.52 23.14 -2.69
CA LEU A 67 2.41 24.05 -2.99
C LEU A 67 1.51 23.49 -4.09
N THR A 68 2.09 23.01 -5.18
CA THR A 68 1.35 22.43 -6.31
C THR A 68 0.50 21.24 -5.86
N LEU A 69 1.12 20.22 -5.23
CA LEU A 69 0.42 19.03 -4.80
C LEU A 69 -0.54 19.31 -3.63
N GLY A 70 -0.13 20.16 -2.70
CA GLY A 70 -0.95 20.55 -1.53
C GLY A 70 -2.17 21.37 -1.90
N SER A 71 -2.13 22.12 -2.99
CA SER A 71 -3.28 22.88 -3.51
C SER A 71 -4.30 22.00 -4.23
N GLY A 72 -3.94 20.74 -4.53
CA GLY A 72 -4.76 19.81 -5.30
C GLY A 72 -4.59 19.93 -6.82
N ALA A 73 -3.53 20.61 -7.27
CA ALA A 73 -3.17 20.62 -8.68
C ALA A 73 -2.61 19.26 -9.11
N SER A 74 -2.76 18.95 -10.39
CA SER A 74 -2.14 17.80 -11.01
C SER A 74 -0.61 17.97 -11.04
N GLY A 75 0.13 16.95 -10.60
CA GLY A 75 1.58 16.97 -10.59
C GLY A 75 2.18 15.62 -10.23
N GLY A 76 3.43 15.42 -10.70
CA GLY A 76 4.25 14.25 -10.37
C GLY A 76 5.20 14.52 -9.21
N ILE A 77 5.72 13.44 -8.63
CA ILE A 77 6.70 13.50 -7.54
C ILE A 77 8.08 13.08 -8.07
N PHE A 78 8.10 12.24 -9.09
CA PHE A 78 9.33 11.65 -9.60
C PHE A 78 10.30 12.68 -10.18
N SER A 79 9.88 13.49 -11.17
CA SER A 79 10.76 14.53 -11.75
C SER A 79 11.22 15.57 -10.75
N PRO A 80 10.37 16.08 -9.83
CA PRO A 80 10.87 16.89 -8.72
C PRO A 80 11.93 16.20 -7.85
N SER A 81 11.83 14.88 -7.63
CA SER A 81 12.85 14.14 -6.88
C SER A 81 14.21 14.13 -7.60
N LEU A 82 14.20 13.96 -8.93
CA LEU A 82 15.42 14.08 -9.73
C LEU A 82 16.05 15.47 -9.61
N TYR A 83 15.24 16.50 -9.73
CA TYR A 83 15.69 17.89 -9.58
C TYR A 83 16.32 18.14 -8.21
N LEU A 84 15.63 17.72 -7.14
CA LEU A 84 16.12 17.87 -5.77
C LEU A 84 17.45 17.12 -5.57
N GLY A 85 17.55 15.91 -6.13
CA GLY A 85 18.77 15.11 -6.09
C GLY A 85 19.92 15.76 -6.84
N ALA A 86 19.65 16.26 -8.07
CA ALA A 86 20.66 16.94 -8.89
C ALA A 86 21.21 18.19 -8.22
N THR A 87 20.32 19.04 -7.70
CA THR A 87 20.72 20.32 -7.09
C THR A 87 21.49 20.13 -5.80
N ILE A 88 21.02 19.26 -4.88
CA ILE A 88 21.72 19.03 -3.62
C ILE A 88 23.02 18.23 -3.82
N GLY A 89 23.01 17.23 -4.71
CA GLY A 89 24.19 16.45 -5.07
C GLY A 89 25.25 17.29 -5.76
N GLY A 90 24.82 18.12 -6.74
CA GLY A 90 25.70 19.07 -7.41
C GLY A 90 26.33 20.10 -6.45
N ALA A 91 25.50 20.70 -5.58
CA ALA A 91 26.01 21.62 -4.55
C ALA A 91 27.06 20.95 -3.65
N TYR A 92 26.78 19.74 -3.18
CA TYR A 92 27.71 18.95 -2.37
C TYR A 92 29.02 18.67 -3.11
N GLY A 93 28.94 18.26 -4.40
CA GLY A 93 30.14 18.02 -5.22
C GLY A 93 30.99 19.28 -5.41
N VAL A 94 30.35 20.44 -5.62
CA VAL A 94 31.08 21.74 -5.74
C VAL A 94 31.78 22.09 -4.42
N ILE A 95 31.09 21.96 -3.29
CA ILE A 95 31.66 22.21 -1.96
C ILE A 95 32.86 21.31 -1.71
N LEU A 96 32.74 19.99 -1.99
CA LEU A 96 33.86 19.06 -1.85
C LEU A 96 35.03 19.42 -2.72
N ARG A 97 34.82 19.86 -3.97
CA ARG A 97 35.88 20.30 -4.86
C ARG A 97 36.59 21.54 -4.34
N GLN A 98 35.88 22.46 -3.66
CA GLN A 98 36.48 23.62 -3.03
C GLN A 98 37.31 23.26 -1.78
N ILE A 99 36.85 22.32 -0.97
CA ILE A 99 37.54 21.87 0.24
C ILE A 99 38.79 21.05 -0.11
N PHE A 100 38.70 20.20 -1.15
CA PHE A 100 39.74 19.28 -1.57
C PHE A 100 40.22 19.55 -3.01
N PRO A 101 40.88 20.68 -3.30
CA PRO A 101 41.24 21.06 -4.67
C PRO A 101 42.28 20.15 -5.35
N GLY A 102 42.95 19.29 -4.57
CA GLY A 102 43.90 18.29 -5.09
C GLY A 102 43.27 16.98 -5.55
N LEU A 103 41.97 16.80 -5.33
CA LEU A 103 41.24 15.59 -5.77
C LEU A 103 40.46 15.87 -7.08
N PRO A 104 40.40 14.89 -8.00
CA PRO A 104 39.62 15.01 -9.25
C PRO A 104 38.12 14.84 -8.97
N ILE A 105 37.52 15.80 -8.28
CA ILE A 105 36.11 15.79 -7.92
C ILE A 105 35.29 16.40 -9.06
N ASP A 106 34.38 15.57 -9.64
CA ASP A 106 33.42 16.01 -10.64
C ASP A 106 32.05 16.26 -10.01
N PRO A 107 31.60 17.52 -9.88
CA PRO A 107 30.28 17.84 -9.32
C PRO A 107 29.10 17.21 -10.08
N SER A 108 29.26 16.98 -11.39
CA SER A 108 28.22 16.34 -12.21
C SER A 108 27.96 14.89 -11.79
N ALA A 109 29.02 14.15 -11.45
CA ALA A 109 28.89 12.79 -10.92
C ALA A 109 28.12 12.76 -9.59
N PHE A 110 28.38 13.73 -8.71
CA PHE A 110 27.62 13.87 -7.45
C PHE A 110 26.16 14.26 -7.69
N ALA A 111 25.88 15.08 -8.71
CA ALA A 111 24.52 15.42 -9.12
C ALA A 111 23.76 14.17 -9.60
N VAL A 112 24.37 13.34 -10.46
CA VAL A 112 23.79 12.07 -10.94
C VAL A 112 23.53 11.10 -9.78
N ALA A 113 24.51 10.92 -8.89
CA ALA A 113 24.35 10.07 -7.70
C ALA A 113 23.23 10.59 -6.79
N GLY A 114 23.13 11.91 -6.61
CA GLY A 114 22.07 12.57 -5.86
C GLY A 114 20.68 12.35 -6.48
N MET A 115 20.56 12.47 -7.83
CA MET A 115 19.31 12.17 -8.55
C MET A 115 18.83 10.75 -8.26
N ALA A 116 19.72 9.77 -8.38
CA ALA A 116 19.39 8.37 -8.15
C ALA A 116 19.05 8.10 -6.69
N GLY A 117 19.82 8.63 -5.75
CA GLY A 117 19.59 8.50 -4.31
C GLY A 117 18.26 9.09 -3.88
N MET A 118 17.92 10.30 -4.34
CA MET A 118 16.64 10.94 -4.02
C MET A 118 15.45 10.18 -4.63
N ALA A 119 15.55 9.79 -5.92
CA ALA A 119 14.48 9.04 -6.59
C ALA A 119 14.28 7.66 -5.96
N GLY A 120 15.36 6.89 -5.77
CA GLY A 120 15.30 5.54 -5.18
C GLY A 120 14.83 5.54 -3.73
N GLY A 121 15.34 6.48 -2.92
CA GLY A 121 14.93 6.65 -1.53
C GLY A 121 13.47 7.07 -1.40
N ALA A 122 13.02 8.08 -2.11
CA ALA A 122 11.65 8.59 -2.02
C ALA A 122 10.61 7.59 -2.52
N THR A 123 10.86 6.95 -3.66
CA THR A 123 9.89 6.04 -4.30
C THR A 123 9.92 4.64 -3.70
N GLY A 124 11.04 4.21 -3.14
CA GLY A 124 11.27 2.84 -2.71
C GLY A 124 11.65 1.87 -3.83
N ALA A 125 11.82 2.37 -5.06
CA ALA A 125 12.16 1.60 -6.26
C ALA A 125 13.67 1.73 -6.58
N ALA A 126 14.52 1.19 -5.72
CA ALA A 126 15.98 1.38 -5.77
C ALA A 126 16.58 0.94 -7.12
N VAL A 127 16.28 -0.27 -7.58
CA VAL A 127 16.82 -0.82 -8.84
C VAL A 127 16.32 0.00 -10.05
N THR A 128 15.03 0.34 -10.07
CA THR A 128 14.45 1.15 -11.14
C THR A 128 15.12 2.51 -11.23
N ALA A 129 15.39 3.16 -10.08
CA ALA A 129 16.08 4.46 -10.06
C ALA A 129 17.50 4.35 -10.65
N ILE A 130 18.27 3.31 -10.28
CA ILE A 130 19.61 3.08 -10.81
C ILE A 130 19.58 2.91 -12.34
N VAL A 131 18.74 1.98 -12.84
CA VAL A 131 18.66 1.67 -14.27
C VAL A 131 18.22 2.90 -15.06
N MET A 132 17.16 3.59 -14.60
CA MET A 132 16.62 4.74 -15.30
C MET A 132 17.61 5.90 -15.37
N ILE A 133 18.31 6.23 -14.28
CA ILE A 133 19.30 7.30 -14.29
C ILE A 133 20.51 6.91 -15.13
N PHE A 134 20.92 5.63 -15.10
CA PHE A 134 21.95 5.14 -15.98
C PHE A 134 21.57 5.30 -17.46
N GLU A 135 20.37 4.92 -17.84
CA GLU A 135 19.87 5.08 -19.22
C GLU A 135 19.80 6.54 -19.67
N MET A 136 19.48 7.46 -18.74
CA MET A 136 19.47 8.91 -19.03
C MET A 136 20.86 9.49 -19.22
N THR A 137 21.88 8.96 -18.54
CA THR A 137 23.23 9.55 -18.52
C THR A 137 24.22 8.79 -19.38
N LEU A 138 24.01 7.48 -19.57
CA LEU A 138 24.92 6.53 -20.26
C LEU A 138 26.37 6.59 -19.77
N ASN A 139 26.57 7.01 -18.51
CA ASN A 139 27.88 7.16 -17.91
C ASN A 139 28.20 6.00 -16.97
N TYR A 140 29.06 5.07 -17.42
CA TYR A 140 29.45 3.90 -16.63
C TYR A 140 30.21 4.23 -15.35
N ASN A 141 30.93 5.35 -15.31
CA ASN A 141 31.75 5.72 -14.15
C ASN A 141 30.92 6.07 -12.92
N VAL A 142 29.65 6.45 -13.11
CA VAL A 142 28.76 6.85 -12.00
C VAL A 142 27.92 5.69 -11.46
N ILE A 143 27.96 4.49 -12.06
CA ILE A 143 27.13 3.34 -11.63
C ILE A 143 27.44 2.97 -10.18
N ILE A 144 28.72 2.83 -9.81
CA ILE A 144 29.11 2.42 -8.48
C ILE A 144 28.71 3.47 -7.42
N PRO A 145 29.13 4.76 -7.53
CA PRO A 145 28.74 5.76 -6.56
C PRO A 145 27.21 5.98 -6.50
N MET A 146 26.52 5.88 -7.64
CA MET A 146 25.06 5.93 -7.71
C MET A 146 24.41 4.78 -6.95
N THR A 147 24.87 3.55 -7.15
CA THR A 147 24.36 2.35 -6.46
C THR A 147 24.53 2.47 -4.95
N ILE A 148 25.72 2.90 -4.49
CA ILE A 148 25.99 3.12 -3.06
C ILE A 148 25.05 4.19 -2.49
N THR A 149 24.90 5.32 -3.20
CA THR A 149 24.02 6.42 -2.77
C THR A 149 22.56 5.97 -2.68
N VAL A 150 22.08 5.21 -3.65
CA VAL A 150 20.72 4.65 -3.65
C VAL A 150 20.55 3.68 -2.49
N ALA A 151 21.51 2.78 -2.26
CA ALA A 151 21.44 1.81 -1.17
C ALA A 151 21.37 2.49 0.20
N LEU A 152 22.22 3.50 0.42
CA LEU A 152 22.23 4.27 1.67
C LEU A 152 20.94 5.08 1.85
N SER A 153 20.47 5.76 0.79
CA SER A 153 19.23 6.54 0.82
C SER A 153 18.00 5.66 1.08
N TYR A 154 17.92 4.52 0.41
CA TYR A 154 16.87 3.53 0.61
C TYR A 154 16.89 2.96 2.03
N GLY A 155 18.09 2.55 2.51
CA GLY A 155 18.29 2.03 3.86
C GLY A 155 17.87 3.05 4.93
N LEU A 156 18.36 4.29 4.81
CA LEU A 156 18.01 5.36 5.75
C LEU A 156 16.50 5.65 5.73
N ARG A 157 15.88 5.71 4.55
CA ARG A 157 14.45 5.91 4.42
C ARG A 157 13.66 4.80 5.10
N THR A 158 14.03 3.52 4.92
CA THR A 158 13.34 2.38 5.56
C THR A 158 13.47 2.38 7.08
N MET A 159 14.58 2.90 7.62
CA MET A 159 14.74 3.09 9.07
C MET A 159 13.87 4.22 9.62
N LEU A 160 13.71 5.32 8.87
CA LEU A 160 12.94 6.50 9.31
C LEU A 160 11.44 6.38 9.02
N SER A 161 11.07 5.71 7.94
CA SER A 161 9.68 5.55 7.51
C SER A 161 9.48 4.21 6.81
N LYS A 162 8.47 3.45 7.23
CA LYS A 162 8.08 2.21 6.56
C LYS A 162 7.48 2.46 5.18
N GLU A 163 6.93 3.65 4.96
CA GLU A 163 6.16 3.99 3.77
C GLU A 163 7.02 4.76 2.75
N SER A 164 6.84 4.44 1.46
CA SER A 164 7.34 5.27 0.37
C SER A 164 6.41 6.48 0.16
N ILE A 165 6.84 7.44 -0.66
CA ILE A 165 6.02 8.61 -0.99
C ILE A 165 4.68 8.23 -1.66
N TYR A 166 4.61 7.08 -2.33
CA TYR A 166 3.40 6.56 -2.95
C TYR A 166 2.49 5.85 -1.94
N THR A 167 3.07 5.01 -1.09
CA THR A 167 2.30 4.23 -0.10
C THR A 167 1.83 5.07 1.07
N MET A 168 2.56 6.14 1.43
CA MET A 168 2.20 7.07 2.49
C MET A 168 0.79 7.67 2.32
N LYS A 169 0.39 7.98 1.07
CA LYS A 169 -0.96 8.50 0.79
C LYS A 169 -2.05 7.48 1.07
N LEU A 170 -1.77 6.20 0.82
CA LEU A 170 -2.70 5.08 1.08
C LEU A 170 -2.75 4.76 2.57
N ALA A 171 -1.59 4.70 3.23
CA ALA A 171 -1.49 4.52 4.68
C ALA A 171 -2.26 5.60 5.46
N ARG A 172 -2.16 6.88 5.05
CA ARG A 172 -2.95 7.98 5.65
C ARG A 172 -4.46 7.87 5.43
N ARG A 173 -4.91 7.08 4.46
CA ARG A 173 -6.31 6.76 4.21
C ARG A 173 -6.77 5.49 4.93
N GLY A 174 -5.94 4.92 5.81
CA GLY A 174 -6.21 3.67 6.51
C GLY A 174 -6.13 2.41 5.64
N ARG A 175 -5.58 2.51 4.43
CA ARG A 175 -5.37 1.36 3.55
C ARG A 175 -3.93 0.88 3.71
N ILE A 176 -3.75 -0.27 4.34
CA ILE A 176 -2.45 -0.92 4.53
C ILE A 176 -2.13 -1.71 3.26
N ILE A 177 -0.97 -1.45 2.67
CA ILE A 177 -0.42 -2.27 1.58
C ILE A 177 0.59 -3.22 2.20
N PRO A 178 0.39 -4.54 2.12
CA PRO A 178 1.36 -5.49 2.62
C PRO A 178 2.67 -5.40 1.84
N GLN A 179 3.80 -5.37 2.55
CA GLN A 179 5.11 -5.16 1.94
C GLN A 179 5.73 -6.43 1.32
N VAL A 180 5.10 -7.59 1.42
CA VAL A 180 5.64 -8.87 0.96
C VAL A 180 5.01 -9.26 -0.37
N LEU A 181 5.83 -9.35 -1.41
CA LEU A 181 5.39 -9.71 -2.77
C LEU A 181 4.69 -11.08 -2.83
N GLN A 182 5.07 -12.01 -1.96
CA GLN A 182 4.48 -13.35 -1.86
C GLN A 182 3.11 -13.37 -1.16
N ALA A 183 2.86 -12.41 -0.26
CA ALA A 183 1.56 -12.23 0.37
C ALA A 183 0.49 -11.71 -0.61
N ASN A 184 0.89 -11.19 -1.78
CA ASN A 184 0.01 -10.40 -2.62
C ASN A 184 -0.86 -11.20 -3.60
N LEU A 185 -0.51 -12.43 -3.94
CA LEU A 185 -1.29 -13.19 -4.94
C LEU A 185 -2.62 -13.70 -4.39
N TYR A 186 -2.66 -14.15 -3.14
CA TYR A 186 -3.94 -14.54 -2.53
C TYR A 186 -4.76 -13.34 -2.01
N GLN A 187 -4.14 -12.17 -1.83
CA GLN A 187 -4.88 -10.93 -1.54
C GLN A 187 -5.68 -10.42 -2.75
N LEU A 188 -5.29 -10.81 -3.96
CA LEU A 188 -6.03 -10.55 -5.18
C LEU A 188 -7.20 -11.51 -5.37
N ARG A 189 -7.22 -12.66 -4.66
CA ARG A 189 -8.37 -13.57 -4.68
C ARG A 189 -9.58 -12.87 -4.06
N ARG A 190 -10.72 -13.07 -4.68
CA ARG A 190 -12.00 -12.59 -4.15
C ARG A 190 -12.59 -13.62 -3.21
N ALA A 191 -13.51 -13.18 -2.38
CA ALA A 191 -14.21 -14.08 -1.46
C ALA A 191 -14.83 -15.27 -2.18
N ARG A 192 -15.42 -15.06 -3.37
CA ARG A 192 -15.99 -16.13 -4.20
C ARG A 192 -15.00 -17.22 -4.62
N ASP A 193 -13.69 -16.87 -4.75
CA ASP A 193 -12.66 -17.81 -5.22
C ASP A 193 -12.17 -18.75 -4.09
N VAL A 194 -12.50 -18.40 -2.84
CA VAL A 194 -12.01 -19.10 -1.64
C VAL A 194 -13.14 -19.66 -0.79
N MET A 195 -14.35 -19.12 -0.90
CA MET A 195 -15.49 -19.54 -0.09
C MET A 195 -15.84 -21.02 -0.28
N GLU A 196 -16.26 -21.66 0.80
CA GLU A 196 -16.86 -22.97 0.79
C GLU A 196 -18.36 -22.86 0.56
N THR A 197 -18.86 -23.57 -0.43
CA THR A 197 -20.29 -23.62 -0.75
C THR A 197 -21.00 -24.77 -0.07
N GLY A 198 -20.23 -25.72 0.52
CA GLY A 198 -20.75 -26.87 1.22
C GLY A 198 -21.08 -26.59 2.69
N PHE A 199 -22.16 -25.88 2.99
CA PHE A 199 -22.66 -25.64 4.34
C PHE A 199 -24.10 -26.14 4.48
N LEU A 200 -24.50 -26.43 5.71
CA LEU A 200 -25.87 -26.88 6.03
C LEU A 200 -26.64 -25.72 6.66
N VAL A 201 -27.89 -25.54 6.24
CA VAL A 201 -28.82 -24.59 6.86
C VAL A 201 -29.80 -25.39 7.73
N LEU A 202 -29.80 -25.10 9.04
CA LEU A 202 -30.61 -25.84 10.00
C LEU A 202 -31.41 -24.88 10.91
N PRO A 203 -32.64 -25.23 11.31
CA PRO A 203 -33.42 -24.39 12.21
C PRO A 203 -32.84 -24.45 13.63
N ALA A 204 -33.03 -23.36 14.37
CA ALA A 204 -32.50 -23.19 15.72
C ALA A 204 -33.10 -24.18 16.72
N SER A 205 -34.35 -24.61 16.52
CA SER A 205 -35.06 -25.58 17.36
C SER A 205 -34.55 -27.00 17.23
N LYS A 206 -33.75 -27.31 16.17
CA LYS A 206 -33.24 -28.68 15.96
C LYS A 206 -32.27 -29.09 17.07
N LYS A 207 -32.40 -30.30 17.55
CA LYS A 207 -31.55 -30.85 18.61
C LYS A 207 -30.21 -31.31 18.10
N LEU A 208 -29.17 -30.99 18.84
CA LEU A 208 -27.78 -31.33 18.49
C LEU A 208 -27.55 -32.84 18.30
N ASN A 209 -28.19 -33.67 19.16
CA ASN A 209 -28.07 -35.14 19.10
C ASN A 209 -28.66 -35.73 17.83
N GLU A 210 -29.75 -35.18 17.32
CA GLU A 210 -30.39 -35.62 16.07
C GLU A 210 -29.52 -35.24 14.86
N PHE A 211 -28.82 -34.12 14.94
CA PHE A 211 -27.89 -33.69 13.92
C PHE A 211 -26.62 -34.55 13.91
N ALA A 212 -26.06 -34.84 15.09
CA ALA A 212 -24.84 -35.63 15.23
C ALA A 212 -24.98 -37.06 14.64
N GLN A 213 -26.16 -37.65 14.70
CA GLN A 213 -26.44 -38.97 14.11
C GLN A 213 -26.50 -38.96 12.58
N THR A 214 -26.72 -37.82 11.98
CA THR A 214 -26.76 -37.61 10.51
C THR A 214 -25.42 -37.19 9.91
N MET A 215 -24.44 -36.85 10.73
CA MET A 215 -23.11 -36.50 10.27
C MET A 215 -22.26 -37.72 9.92
N THR A 216 -21.75 -37.77 8.69
CA THR A 216 -20.66 -38.67 8.31
C THR A 216 -19.31 -37.98 8.60
N PRO A 217 -18.27 -38.74 9.03
CA PRO A 217 -16.95 -38.20 9.39
C PRO A 217 -16.22 -37.43 8.26
N GLN A 218 -16.69 -37.60 7.03
CA GLN A 218 -16.09 -36.99 5.84
C GLN A 218 -16.68 -35.61 5.47
N SER A 219 -17.75 -35.17 6.11
CA SER A 219 -18.33 -33.84 5.83
C SER A 219 -17.60 -32.77 6.64
N GLY A 220 -16.69 -32.07 6.01
CA GLY A 220 -16.05 -30.85 6.55
C GLY A 220 -17.00 -29.66 6.60
N LEU A 221 -18.21 -29.85 7.09
CA LEU A 221 -19.33 -28.93 6.93
C LEU A 221 -19.44 -27.96 8.10
N SER A 222 -19.40 -26.68 7.79
CA SER A 222 -19.90 -25.62 8.67
C SER A 222 -21.43 -25.59 8.62
N VAL A 223 -22.06 -25.24 9.74
CA VAL A 223 -23.52 -25.19 9.86
C VAL A 223 -23.97 -23.75 10.06
N LEU A 224 -24.82 -23.27 9.16
CA LEU A 224 -25.53 -21.99 9.31
C LEU A 224 -26.82 -22.28 10.08
N VAL A 225 -26.94 -21.67 11.25
CA VAL A 225 -28.14 -21.81 12.06
C VAL A 225 -29.05 -20.62 11.81
N VAL A 226 -30.29 -20.94 11.46
CA VAL A 226 -31.31 -19.94 11.12
C VAL A 226 -32.48 -20.04 12.09
N SER A 227 -33.30 -18.97 12.11
CA SER A 227 -34.61 -19.05 12.79
C SER A 227 -35.50 -20.12 12.17
N ASP A 228 -36.50 -20.57 12.92
CA ASP A 228 -37.42 -21.64 12.47
C ASP A 228 -38.24 -21.24 11.23
N ASP A 229 -38.33 -19.92 10.92
CA ASP A 229 -38.93 -19.43 9.68
C ASP A 229 -37.97 -19.51 8.45
N GLY A 230 -36.72 -19.94 8.67
CA GLY A 230 -35.69 -20.06 7.63
C GLY A 230 -35.13 -18.78 7.07
N LYS A 231 -35.53 -17.61 7.58
CA LYS A 231 -35.13 -16.30 7.00
C LYS A 231 -33.99 -15.62 7.74
N THR A 232 -34.05 -15.64 9.06
CA THR A 232 -33.10 -14.87 9.87
C THR A 232 -31.94 -15.75 10.30
N ILE A 233 -30.70 -15.28 10.11
CA ILE A 233 -29.50 -15.96 10.57
C ILE A 233 -29.37 -15.71 12.07
N ILE A 234 -29.33 -16.77 12.86
CA ILE A 234 -29.13 -16.71 14.32
C ILE A 234 -27.66 -16.77 14.64
N GLY A 235 -26.90 -17.58 13.91
CA GLY A 235 -25.45 -17.68 14.05
C GLY A 235 -24.86 -18.83 13.25
N VAL A 236 -23.59 -19.14 13.52
CA VAL A 236 -22.81 -20.15 12.81
C VAL A 236 -22.23 -21.12 13.82
N LEU A 237 -22.15 -22.37 13.45
CA LEU A 237 -21.43 -23.42 14.19
C LEU A 237 -20.31 -23.96 13.29
N SER A 238 -19.08 -23.86 13.76
CA SER A 238 -17.95 -24.52 13.12
C SER A 238 -17.90 -26.02 13.48
N LYS A 239 -17.17 -26.80 12.70
CA LYS A 239 -16.92 -28.20 12.98
C LYS A 239 -16.30 -28.42 14.36
N ASP A 240 -15.36 -27.56 14.74
CA ASP A 240 -14.67 -27.65 16.03
C ASP A 240 -15.60 -27.34 17.20
N ASP A 241 -16.49 -26.36 17.04
CA ASP A 241 -17.49 -26.03 18.05
C ASP A 241 -18.48 -27.20 18.24
N LEU A 242 -18.94 -27.81 17.14
CA LEU A 242 -19.79 -28.98 17.17
C LEU A 242 -19.13 -30.15 17.91
N LEU A 243 -17.87 -30.45 17.59
CA LEU A 243 -17.12 -31.53 18.25
C LEU A 243 -16.91 -31.23 19.75
N ARG A 244 -16.56 -30.00 20.08
CA ARG A 244 -16.35 -29.56 21.48
C ARG A 244 -17.64 -29.73 22.29
N ILE A 245 -18.76 -29.29 21.73
CA ILE A 245 -20.07 -29.35 22.42
C ILE A 245 -20.56 -30.80 22.57
N LEU A 246 -20.39 -31.64 21.54
CA LEU A 246 -20.73 -33.05 21.59
C LEU A 246 -19.93 -33.82 22.66
N ILE A 247 -18.68 -33.47 22.90
CA ILE A 247 -17.84 -34.08 23.94
C ILE A 247 -18.24 -33.59 25.34
N GLN A 248 -18.63 -32.31 25.47
CA GLN A 248 -18.89 -31.67 26.77
C GLN A 248 -20.34 -31.81 27.23
N SER A 249 -21.30 -31.90 26.30
CA SER A 249 -22.76 -31.91 26.64
C SER A 249 -23.32 -33.31 26.68
N LYS A 250 -23.79 -33.73 27.85
CA LYS A 250 -24.56 -34.96 28.03
C LYS A 250 -26.06 -34.77 27.78
N GLU A 251 -26.52 -33.55 27.61
CA GLU A 251 -27.91 -33.17 27.46
C GLU A 251 -28.31 -32.80 26.03
N THR A 252 -29.59 -32.90 25.73
CA THR A 252 -30.17 -32.58 24.42
C THR A 252 -30.34 -31.05 24.33
N VAL A 253 -29.33 -30.36 23.78
CA VAL A 253 -29.33 -28.90 23.63
C VAL A 253 -29.83 -28.54 22.23
N ALA A 254 -30.56 -27.42 22.08
CA ALA A 254 -30.98 -26.90 20.79
C ALA A 254 -29.80 -26.19 20.08
N LEU A 255 -29.76 -26.25 18.75
CA LEU A 255 -28.69 -25.63 17.97
C LEU A 255 -28.59 -24.11 18.21
N GLY A 256 -29.73 -23.44 18.41
CA GLY A 256 -29.80 -22.03 18.69
C GLY A 256 -29.08 -21.58 19.97
N ASP A 257 -29.06 -22.50 20.99
CA ASP A 257 -28.45 -22.17 22.31
C ASP A 257 -26.92 -22.26 22.30
N VAL A 258 -26.35 -22.97 21.32
CA VAL A 258 -24.90 -23.24 21.22
C VAL A 258 -24.23 -22.53 20.04
N THR A 259 -24.97 -21.68 19.34
CA THR A 259 -24.53 -20.99 18.15
C THR A 259 -23.63 -19.80 18.49
N SER A 260 -22.51 -19.65 17.80
CA SER A 260 -21.70 -18.43 17.87
C SER A 260 -22.29 -17.33 16.98
N LYS A 261 -22.30 -16.11 17.52
CA LYS A 261 -22.65 -14.89 16.77
C LYS A 261 -21.41 -14.16 16.21
N ASP A 262 -20.24 -14.77 16.35
CA ASP A 262 -18.95 -14.19 15.95
C ASP A 262 -18.72 -14.40 14.46
N TYR A 263 -19.54 -13.79 13.63
CA TYR A 263 -19.40 -13.81 12.18
C TYR A 263 -19.45 -12.40 11.59
N VAL A 264 -18.84 -12.23 10.42
CA VAL A 264 -18.91 -11.01 9.61
C VAL A 264 -19.61 -11.32 8.28
N ILE A 265 -20.15 -10.27 7.67
CA ILE A 265 -20.77 -10.36 6.34
C ILE A 265 -19.89 -9.65 5.33
N ALA A 266 -19.67 -10.28 4.18
CA ALA A 266 -18.93 -9.71 3.06
C ALA A 266 -19.58 -10.08 1.73
N SER A 267 -19.31 -9.25 0.70
CA SER A 267 -19.73 -9.55 -0.67
C SER A 267 -18.79 -10.58 -1.29
N ASP A 268 -19.29 -11.37 -2.23
CA ASP A 268 -18.52 -12.33 -3.03
C ASP A 268 -17.42 -11.65 -3.87
N GLU A 269 -17.58 -10.35 -4.20
CA GLU A 269 -16.59 -9.53 -4.90
C GLU A 269 -15.53 -8.90 -3.96
N THR A 270 -15.71 -9.00 -2.64
CA THR A 270 -14.77 -8.45 -1.64
C THR A 270 -13.44 -9.22 -1.71
N SER A 271 -12.31 -8.51 -1.60
CA SER A 271 -11.00 -9.15 -1.56
C SER A 271 -10.85 -10.00 -0.30
N LEU A 272 -10.14 -11.13 -0.41
CA LEU A 272 -9.87 -12.00 0.73
C LEU A 272 -9.20 -11.24 1.88
N PHE A 273 -8.34 -10.28 1.55
CA PHE A 273 -7.68 -9.41 2.53
C PHE A 273 -8.70 -8.58 3.33
N GLU A 274 -9.67 -7.95 2.66
CA GLU A 274 -10.71 -7.18 3.36
C GLU A 274 -11.61 -8.08 4.23
N VAL A 275 -11.85 -9.31 3.79
CA VAL A 275 -12.57 -10.31 4.60
C VAL A 275 -11.77 -10.66 5.85
N MET A 276 -10.46 -10.91 5.71
CA MET A 276 -9.56 -11.20 6.83
C MET A 276 -9.46 -10.04 7.82
N ASP A 277 -9.37 -8.81 7.33
CA ASP A 277 -9.32 -7.60 8.15
C ASP A 277 -10.62 -7.40 8.95
N LYS A 278 -11.77 -7.61 8.31
CA LYS A 278 -13.09 -7.61 9.00
C LYS A 278 -13.17 -8.69 10.07
N MET A 279 -12.77 -9.93 9.73
CA MET A 279 -12.77 -11.04 10.69
C MET A 279 -11.84 -10.76 11.87
N HIS A 280 -10.68 -10.13 11.63
CA HIS A 280 -9.74 -9.79 12.68
C HIS A 280 -10.25 -8.65 13.57
N SER A 281 -10.73 -7.56 12.99
CA SER A 281 -11.21 -6.37 13.70
C SER A 281 -12.45 -6.63 14.54
N GLN A 282 -13.31 -7.56 14.12
CA GLN A 282 -14.55 -7.94 14.82
C GLN A 282 -14.42 -9.24 15.61
N HIS A 283 -13.21 -9.81 15.70
CA HIS A 283 -12.91 -11.10 16.36
C HIS A 283 -13.74 -12.28 15.84
N ALA A 284 -14.23 -12.18 14.60
CA ALA A 284 -15.07 -13.20 14.00
C ALA A 284 -14.28 -14.47 13.63
N SER A 285 -14.92 -15.62 13.78
CA SER A 285 -14.38 -16.93 13.38
C SER A 285 -14.75 -17.31 11.94
N VAL A 286 -15.85 -16.76 11.42
CA VAL A 286 -16.42 -17.09 10.10
C VAL A 286 -16.86 -15.82 9.39
N ALA A 287 -16.71 -15.79 8.05
CA ALA A 287 -17.33 -14.80 7.19
C ALA A 287 -18.45 -15.43 6.36
N LEU A 288 -19.63 -14.82 6.37
CA LEU A 288 -20.76 -15.15 5.52
C LEU A 288 -20.63 -14.36 4.21
N ILE A 289 -20.67 -15.06 3.09
CA ILE A 289 -20.47 -14.46 1.78
C ILE A 289 -21.79 -14.47 1.01
N GLY A 290 -22.18 -13.30 0.51
CA GLY A 290 -23.38 -13.10 -0.29
C GLY A 290 -23.22 -12.03 -1.35
N ASP A 291 -24.34 -11.58 -1.95
CA ASP A 291 -24.31 -10.55 -3.02
C ASP A 291 -23.98 -9.13 -2.50
N SER A 292 -24.21 -8.88 -1.22
CA SER A 292 -23.98 -7.58 -0.60
C SER A 292 -23.25 -7.72 0.75
N SER A 293 -22.59 -6.66 1.18
CA SER A 293 -21.95 -6.58 2.50
C SER A 293 -22.88 -6.07 3.61
N GLY A 294 -24.19 -6.01 3.33
CA GLY A 294 -25.24 -5.61 4.29
C GLY A 294 -25.90 -6.81 4.98
N ALA A 295 -27.05 -6.59 5.58
CA ALA A 295 -27.84 -7.67 6.20
C ALA A 295 -28.20 -8.72 5.14
N LEU A 296 -27.83 -9.98 5.41
CA LEU A 296 -28.12 -11.12 4.55
C LEU A 296 -29.27 -11.94 5.15
N SER A 297 -30.18 -12.37 4.30
CA SER A 297 -31.11 -13.46 4.60
C SER A 297 -30.36 -14.80 4.43
N ALA A 298 -30.85 -15.85 5.08
CA ALA A 298 -30.22 -17.18 4.97
C ALA A 298 -30.16 -17.70 3.53
N HIS A 299 -31.10 -17.31 2.70
CA HIS A 299 -31.15 -17.68 1.27
C HIS A 299 -30.13 -16.94 0.40
N ASP A 300 -29.64 -15.80 0.87
CA ASP A 300 -28.69 -14.95 0.12
C ASP A 300 -27.23 -15.34 0.41
N VAL A 301 -26.99 -16.27 1.35
CA VAL A 301 -25.66 -16.78 1.68
C VAL A 301 -25.20 -17.74 0.59
N LYS A 302 -24.17 -17.36 -0.14
CA LYS A 302 -23.57 -18.16 -1.22
C LYS A 302 -22.49 -19.10 -0.71
N GLY A 303 -21.82 -18.73 0.36
CA GLY A 303 -20.72 -19.51 0.94
C GLY A 303 -20.23 -18.98 2.26
N LEU A 304 -19.29 -19.71 2.86
CA LEU A 304 -18.64 -19.38 4.12
C LEU A 304 -17.13 -19.34 3.92
N ILE A 305 -16.44 -18.47 4.67
CA ILE A 305 -14.99 -18.49 4.78
C ILE A 305 -14.63 -18.64 6.25
N THR A 306 -13.98 -19.74 6.59
CA THR A 306 -13.46 -20.03 7.93
C THR A 306 -11.98 -19.63 8.02
N ARG A 307 -11.44 -19.51 9.25
CA ARG A 307 -10.00 -19.30 9.45
C ARG A 307 -9.15 -20.43 8.90
N GLU A 308 -9.68 -21.67 8.97
CA GLU A 308 -9.03 -22.86 8.43
C GLU A 308 -8.92 -22.77 6.90
N ARG A 309 -10.02 -22.41 6.22
CA ARG A 309 -10.05 -22.24 4.77
C ARG A 309 -9.12 -21.12 4.28
N ILE A 310 -8.97 -20.05 5.05
CA ILE A 310 -7.98 -19.01 4.78
C ILE A 310 -6.57 -19.62 4.84
N GLY A 311 -6.26 -20.43 5.85
CA GLY A 311 -4.97 -21.12 5.99
C GLY A 311 -4.68 -22.03 4.80
N GLU A 312 -5.64 -22.85 4.38
CA GLU A 312 -5.52 -23.72 3.20
C GLU A 312 -5.31 -22.92 1.91
N ALA A 313 -6.11 -21.90 1.68
CA ALA A 313 -5.99 -21.04 0.49
C ALA A 313 -4.63 -20.32 0.41
N THR A 314 -4.03 -20.00 1.55
CA THR A 314 -2.68 -19.43 1.61
C THR A 314 -1.61 -20.48 1.28
N THR A 315 -1.79 -21.73 1.67
CA THR A 315 -0.87 -22.84 1.39
C THR A 315 -0.97 -23.29 -0.07
N GLU A 316 -2.17 -23.42 -0.63
CA GLU A 316 -2.41 -23.70 -2.05
C GLU A 316 -1.71 -22.67 -2.97
N GLY A 317 -1.65 -21.41 -2.54
CA GLY A 317 -0.93 -20.37 -3.27
C GLY A 317 0.60 -20.52 -3.25
N MET A 318 1.17 -21.21 -2.24
CA MET A 318 2.60 -21.50 -2.16
C MET A 318 3.02 -22.67 -3.04
N ASP A 319 2.18 -23.70 -3.18
CA ASP A 319 2.51 -24.90 -3.96
C ASP A 319 2.62 -24.63 -5.47
N ILE A 320 1.96 -23.59 -5.98
CA ILE A 320 2.07 -23.16 -7.40
C ILE A 320 3.49 -22.68 -7.77
N PHE A 321 4.31 -22.32 -6.76
CA PHE A 321 5.67 -21.79 -6.99
C PHE A 321 6.80 -22.80 -6.67
N LEU A 322 6.45 -23.98 -6.17
CA LEU A 322 7.41 -25.05 -5.82
C LEU A 322 7.39 -26.22 -6.83
N GLY A 323 6.55 -26.17 -7.87
CA GLY A 323 6.42 -27.15 -8.94
C GLY A 323 7.21 -26.81 -10.21
#